data_33437c8d4be77e638811eed0240a4bd0
#
_entry.id   33437c8d4be77e638811eed0240a4bd0
#
_cell.length_a   1.000
_cell.length_b   1.000
_cell.length_c   1.000
_cell.angle_alpha   90.00
_cell.angle_beta   90.00
_cell.angle_gamma   90.00
#
_symmetry.space_group_name_H-M   'P 1'
#
loop_
_entity.id
_entity.type
_entity.pdbx_description
1 polymer ?
#
loop_
_entity_poly.entity_id
_entity_poly.type
_entity_poly.pdbx_seq_one_letter_code
_entity_poly.pdbx_strand_id
1 'polypeptide(L)'
;MDSIVYREEVPLTHWATIMIGLFITVLTPTIILELMATYKEPRSLWLYIILDLFFIVILLNFRKLIIEIDSPYLTASFGLIMKRIKLSDIKSCEPIEATLSVYTGMGIRYGGDGSLAYLPSLGDAVRISFDSGRPFVFSTNNRDQVLQILTQDCV
;
A
#
# COMPACT_ATOMS: atom_id res chain seq x y z
N MET A 1 21.97 -15.27 -10.02
CA MET A 1 21.90 -13.82 -10.29
C MET A 1 20.47 -13.60 -10.71
N ASP A 2 19.64 -13.20 -9.76
CA ASP A 2 18.21 -12.99 -10.00
C ASP A 2 18.09 -11.68 -10.77
N SER A 3 17.67 -11.77 -12.01
CA SER A 3 17.50 -10.59 -12.86
C SER A 3 16.08 -10.07 -12.64
N ILE A 4 15.96 -8.93 -11.95
CA ILE A 4 14.69 -8.22 -11.85
C ILE A 4 14.22 -7.88 -13.27
N VAL A 5 13.12 -8.51 -13.68
CA VAL A 5 12.55 -8.32 -15.01
C VAL A 5 11.77 -7.01 -15.10
N TYR A 6 11.12 -6.65 -13.96
CA TYR A 6 10.31 -5.44 -13.87
C TYR A 6 10.29 -4.90 -12.45
N ARG A 7 10.42 -3.57 -12.31
CA ARG A 7 10.25 -2.88 -11.04
C ARG A 7 9.52 -1.56 -11.27
N GLU A 8 8.48 -1.36 -10.49
CA GLU A 8 7.67 -0.15 -10.50
C GLU A 8 7.45 0.36 -9.07
N GLU A 9 7.43 1.68 -8.92
CA GLU A 9 7.05 2.35 -7.68
C GLU A 9 5.77 3.17 -7.92
N VAL A 10 4.68 2.79 -7.27
CA VAL A 10 3.42 3.53 -7.32
C VAL A 10 3.30 4.37 -6.05
N PRO A 11 3.39 5.70 -6.15
CA PRO A 11 3.33 6.56 -4.98
C PRO A 11 1.92 6.57 -4.37
N LEU A 12 1.86 6.81 -3.07
CA LEU A 12 0.59 7.10 -2.41
C LEU A 12 0.00 8.38 -3.01
N THR A 13 -1.30 8.39 -3.23
CA THR A 13 -2.01 9.57 -3.74
C THR A 13 -1.71 10.80 -2.89
N HIS A 14 -1.43 11.92 -3.51
CA HIS A 14 -1.11 13.21 -2.86
C HIS A 14 -2.11 13.61 -1.75
N TRP A 15 -3.36 13.36 -1.94
CA TRP A 15 -4.44 13.50 -0.97
C TRP A 15 -4.16 12.85 0.37
N ALA A 16 -3.82 11.54 0.37
CA ALA A 16 -3.56 10.79 1.58
C ALA A 16 -2.28 11.30 2.27
N THR A 17 -1.27 11.67 1.49
CA THR A 17 -0.04 12.30 2.01
C THR A 17 -0.34 13.64 2.67
N ILE A 18 -1.19 14.48 2.04
CA ILE A 18 -1.62 15.78 2.58
C ILE A 18 -2.40 15.59 3.88
N MET A 19 -3.36 14.67 3.92
CA MET A 19 -4.18 14.41 5.10
C MET A 19 -3.34 13.94 6.30
N ILE A 20 -2.41 13.02 6.08
CA ILE A 20 -1.51 12.53 7.14
C ILE A 20 -0.56 13.65 7.58
N GLY A 21 -0.02 14.42 6.64
CA GLY A 21 0.82 15.58 6.92
C GLY A 21 0.08 16.64 7.74
N LEU A 22 -1.17 16.93 7.39
CA LEU A 22 -2.02 17.86 8.14
C LEU A 22 -2.26 17.36 9.59
N PHE A 23 -2.46 16.06 9.75
CA PHE A 23 -2.66 15.46 11.07
C PHE A 23 -1.43 15.62 11.96
N ILE A 24 -0.24 15.37 11.41
CA ILE A 24 1.04 15.58 12.10
C ILE A 24 1.24 17.05 12.46
N THR A 25 0.95 17.98 11.53
CA THR A 25 1.10 19.43 11.78
C THR A 25 0.14 19.98 12.83
N VAL A 26 -0.97 19.31 13.11
CA VAL A 26 -1.90 19.68 14.18
C VAL A 26 -1.49 19.06 15.53
N LEU A 27 -1.04 17.81 15.52
CA LEU A 27 -0.64 17.10 16.73
C LEU A 27 0.66 17.65 17.33
N THR A 28 1.67 17.92 16.50
CA THR A 28 2.96 18.39 16.99
C THR A 28 2.88 19.72 17.76
N PRO A 29 2.16 20.77 17.31
CA PRO A 29 1.98 21.98 18.11
C PRO A 29 1.18 21.77 19.40
N THR A 30 0.19 20.88 19.40
CA THR A 30 -0.56 20.57 20.63
C THR A 30 0.33 19.90 21.67
N ILE A 31 1.22 19.01 21.27
CA ILE A 31 2.24 18.42 22.13
C ILE A 31 3.15 19.50 22.73
N ILE A 32 3.63 20.43 21.90
CA ILE A 32 4.50 21.53 22.34
C ILE A 32 3.79 22.46 23.32
N LEU A 33 2.53 22.82 23.04
CA LEU A 33 1.72 23.67 23.91
C LEU A 33 1.45 22.99 25.26
N GLU A 34 1.13 21.72 25.29
CA GLU A 34 0.97 20.96 26.52
C GLU A 34 2.29 20.88 27.29
N LEU A 35 3.41 20.66 26.61
CA LEU A 35 4.73 20.63 27.25
C LEU A 35 5.07 21.96 27.92
N MET A 36 4.66 23.08 27.33
CA MET A 36 4.89 24.42 27.86
C MET A 36 3.89 24.80 28.97
N ALA A 37 2.67 24.27 28.91
CA ALA A 37 1.59 24.62 29.85
C ALA A 37 1.57 23.73 31.10
N THR A 38 2.05 22.51 31.05
CA THR A 38 1.80 21.52 32.10
C THR A 38 3.04 21.24 32.92
N TYR A 39 3.25 22.08 33.93
CA TYR A 39 4.22 21.80 35.00
C TYR A 39 3.71 20.76 36.03
N LYS A 40 2.50 20.25 35.87
CA LYS A 40 1.85 19.48 36.93
C LYS A 40 1.56 18.01 36.72
N GLU A 41 1.29 17.52 35.52
CA GLU A 41 1.10 16.06 35.31
C GLU A 41 1.30 15.64 33.83
N PRO A 42 2.42 15.03 33.43
CA PRO A 42 2.72 14.72 32.02
C PRO A 42 2.08 13.42 31.49
N ARG A 43 0.98 12.92 32.09
CA ARG A 43 0.38 11.64 31.66
C ARG A 43 -0.18 11.67 30.24
N SER A 44 -0.73 12.79 29.82
CA SER A 44 -1.30 12.94 28.45
C SER A 44 -0.21 13.11 27.38
N LEU A 45 0.92 13.72 27.72
CA LEU A 45 2.01 14.00 26.80
C LEU A 45 2.55 12.75 26.10
N TRP A 46 2.78 11.67 26.84
CA TRP A 46 3.27 10.41 26.28
C TRP A 46 2.31 9.80 25.27
N LEU A 47 1.01 9.96 25.50
CA LEU A 47 -0.02 9.49 24.57
C LEU A 47 0.09 10.20 23.21
N TYR A 48 0.23 11.52 23.22
CA TYR A 48 0.36 12.32 22.00
C TYR A 48 1.66 12.01 21.26
N ILE A 49 2.79 11.84 21.97
CA ILE A 49 4.06 11.47 21.37
C ILE A 49 3.98 10.09 20.70
N ILE A 50 3.35 9.12 21.37
CA ILE A 50 3.16 7.77 20.81
C ILE A 50 2.26 7.83 19.58
N LEU A 51 1.21 8.62 19.62
CA LEU A 51 0.26 8.78 18.52
C LEU A 51 0.93 9.46 17.32
N ASP A 52 1.71 10.51 17.53
CA ASP A 52 2.46 11.20 16.46
C ASP A 52 3.48 10.27 15.81
N LEU A 53 4.27 9.56 16.62
CA LEU A 53 5.23 8.56 16.14
C LEU A 53 4.53 7.45 15.33
N PHE A 54 3.36 6.99 15.76
CA PHE A 54 2.56 6.00 15.07
C PHE A 54 2.13 6.50 13.67
N PHE A 55 1.66 7.74 13.55
CA PHE A 55 1.30 8.31 12.26
C PHE A 55 2.51 8.51 11.33
N ILE A 56 3.66 8.91 11.88
CA ILE A 56 4.91 9.01 11.13
C ILE A 56 5.31 7.64 10.57
N VAL A 57 5.24 6.60 11.38
CA VAL A 57 5.55 5.22 10.95
C VAL A 57 4.59 4.76 9.85
N ILE A 58 3.29 5.03 9.99
CA ILE A 58 2.30 4.73 8.94
C ILE A 58 2.65 5.48 7.65
N LEU A 59 2.92 6.78 7.72
CA LEU A 59 3.26 7.58 6.55
C LEU A 59 4.48 7.03 5.82
N LEU A 60 5.54 6.71 6.55
CA LEU A 60 6.78 6.18 5.99
C LEU A 60 6.56 4.80 5.37
N ASN A 61 5.76 3.94 6.02
CA ASN A 61 5.51 2.58 5.56
C ASN A 61 4.62 2.54 4.31
N PHE A 62 3.57 3.37 4.24
CA PHE A 62 2.61 3.38 3.14
C PHE A 62 2.89 4.43 2.05
N ARG A 63 4.06 5.06 2.09
CA ARG A 63 4.44 6.13 1.16
C ARG A 63 4.36 5.72 -0.31
N LYS A 64 4.73 4.47 -0.62
CA LYS A 64 4.73 3.91 -1.97
C LYS A 64 4.50 2.40 -1.95
N LEU A 65 3.85 1.92 -2.99
CA LEU A 65 3.81 0.50 -3.33
C LEU A 65 4.95 0.20 -4.28
N ILE A 66 5.75 -0.81 -3.97
CA ILE A 66 6.79 -1.32 -4.85
C ILE A 66 6.31 -2.64 -5.42
N ILE A 67 6.30 -2.74 -6.74
CA ILE A 67 5.97 -3.95 -7.48
C ILE A 67 7.25 -4.43 -8.14
N GLU A 68 7.66 -5.65 -7.84
CA GLU A 68 8.84 -6.29 -8.43
C GLU A 68 8.42 -7.63 -9.02
N ILE A 69 8.77 -7.84 -10.29
CA ILE A 69 8.63 -9.13 -10.95
C ILE A 69 10.03 -9.65 -11.17
N ASP A 70 10.35 -10.70 -10.44
CA ASP A 70 11.64 -11.38 -10.46
C ASP A 70 11.35 -12.88 -10.54
N SER A 71 11.48 -13.42 -11.77
CA SER A 71 11.13 -14.83 -12.00
C SER A 71 11.87 -15.74 -11.03
N PRO A 72 11.16 -16.63 -10.29
CA PRO A 72 9.77 -17.03 -10.47
C PRO A 72 8.74 -16.31 -9.56
N TYR A 73 8.99 -15.11 -9.10
CA TYR A 73 8.13 -14.44 -8.11
C TYR A 73 7.66 -13.06 -8.57
N LEU A 74 6.43 -12.72 -8.16
CA LEU A 74 5.92 -11.36 -8.12
C LEU A 74 5.85 -10.91 -6.65
N THR A 75 6.43 -9.78 -6.35
CA THR A 75 6.43 -9.19 -5.01
C THR A 75 5.77 -7.82 -5.04
N ALA A 76 4.76 -7.64 -4.20
CA ALA A 76 4.13 -6.34 -3.97
C ALA A 76 4.37 -5.94 -2.51
N SER A 77 4.96 -4.77 -2.26
CA SER A 77 5.33 -4.35 -0.91
C SER A 77 4.99 -2.90 -0.60
N PHE A 78 4.42 -2.69 0.59
CA PHE A 78 4.32 -1.40 1.26
C PHE A 78 5.33 -1.38 2.41
N GLY A 79 6.52 -0.82 2.17
CA GLY A 79 7.57 -0.77 3.19
C GLY A 79 7.86 -2.14 3.81
N LEU A 80 7.43 -2.34 5.07
CA LEU A 80 7.63 -3.58 5.81
C LEU A 80 6.62 -4.67 5.49
N ILE A 81 5.49 -4.33 4.88
CA ILE A 81 4.42 -5.28 4.57
C ILE A 81 4.56 -5.72 3.13
N MET A 82 4.92 -6.98 2.90
CA MET A 82 5.09 -7.52 1.56
C MET A 82 4.23 -8.75 1.32
N LYS A 83 3.80 -8.91 0.08
CA LYS A 83 3.19 -10.14 -0.43
C LYS A 83 4.00 -10.65 -1.60
N ARG A 84 4.50 -11.88 -1.46
CA ARG A 84 5.24 -12.58 -2.49
C ARG A 84 4.37 -13.70 -3.07
N ILE A 85 4.29 -13.76 -4.39
CA ILE A 85 3.44 -14.69 -5.13
C ILE A 85 4.33 -15.39 -6.14
N LYS A 86 4.23 -16.71 -6.23
CA LYS A 86 4.90 -17.46 -7.30
C LYS A 86 4.13 -17.27 -8.59
N LEU A 87 4.82 -16.97 -9.69
CA LEU A 87 4.20 -16.83 -11.00
C LEU A 87 3.48 -18.11 -11.44
N SER A 88 4.00 -19.28 -11.06
CA SER A 88 3.35 -20.59 -11.31
C SER A 88 2.01 -20.80 -10.64
N ASP A 89 1.71 -20.04 -9.58
CA ASP A 89 0.45 -20.17 -8.84
C ASP A 89 -0.66 -19.26 -9.41
N ILE A 90 -0.30 -18.44 -10.40
CA ILE A 90 -1.21 -17.50 -11.05
C ILE A 90 -2.02 -18.23 -12.12
N LYS A 91 -3.35 -18.21 -11.97
CA LYS A 91 -4.27 -18.78 -12.93
C LYS A 91 -4.67 -17.80 -14.02
N SER A 92 -5.00 -16.58 -13.65
CA SER A 92 -5.35 -15.51 -14.60
C SER A 92 -4.98 -14.15 -14.06
N CYS A 93 -4.67 -13.26 -15.00
CA CYS A 93 -4.41 -11.84 -14.74
C CYS A 93 -5.39 -11.01 -15.55
N GLU A 94 -6.11 -10.12 -14.88
CA GLU A 94 -7.14 -9.30 -15.50
C GLU A 94 -6.89 -7.82 -15.21
N PRO A 95 -7.04 -6.95 -16.22
CA PRO A 95 -7.05 -5.52 -15.99
C PRO A 95 -8.35 -5.13 -15.29
N ILE A 96 -8.25 -4.38 -14.22
CA ILE A 96 -9.42 -3.84 -13.53
C ILE A 96 -9.23 -2.36 -13.22
N GLU A 97 -10.32 -1.70 -12.89
CA GLU A 97 -10.32 -0.36 -12.33
C GLU A 97 -10.69 -0.44 -10.85
N ALA A 98 -9.72 -0.07 -9.99
CA ALA A 98 -9.95 -0.04 -8.55
C ALA A 98 -10.82 1.17 -8.19
N THR A 99 -12.02 0.92 -7.67
CA THR A 99 -13.00 1.95 -7.31
C THR A 99 -13.29 1.96 -5.82
N LEU A 100 -13.72 3.12 -5.30
CA LEU A 100 -14.14 3.28 -3.90
C LEU A 100 -15.32 2.37 -3.52
N SER A 101 -16.19 2.04 -4.47
CA SER A 101 -17.35 1.18 -4.23
C SER A 101 -16.96 -0.25 -3.86
N VAL A 102 -15.84 -0.74 -4.39
CA VAL A 102 -15.37 -2.11 -4.14
C VAL A 102 -14.39 -2.16 -2.97
N TYR A 103 -13.47 -1.20 -2.88
CA TYR A 103 -12.34 -1.27 -1.93
C TYR A 103 -12.45 -0.32 -0.73
N THR A 104 -13.44 0.58 -0.70
CA THR A 104 -13.69 1.51 0.41
C THR A 104 -12.51 2.38 0.84
N GLY A 105 -11.51 2.57 -0.05
CA GLY A 105 -10.34 3.42 0.22
C GLY A 105 -9.03 2.88 -0.33
N MET A 106 -7.94 3.53 0.08
CA MET A 106 -6.57 3.22 -0.32
C MET A 106 -5.81 2.45 0.77
N GLY A 107 -4.63 1.93 0.43
CA GLY A 107 -3.77 1.12 1.30
C GLY A 107 -4.00 -0.38 1.11
N ILE A 108 -3.86 -1.15 2.18
CA ILE A 108 -4.15 -2.58 2.18
C ILE A 108 -5.61 -2.77 2.54
N ARG A 109 -6.41 -3.35 1.64
CA ARG A 109 -7.86 -3.48 1.78
C ARG A 109 -8.35 -4.85 1.38
N TYR A 110 -9.48 -5.23 1.95
CA TYR A 110 -10.29 -6.34 1.46
C TYR A 110 -11.42 -5.76 0.62
N GLY A 111 -11.52 -6.21 -0.62
CA GLY A 111 -12.62 -5.84 -1.51
C GLY A 111 -13.93 -6.53 -1.13
N GLY A 112 -15.05 -5.91 -1.47
CA GLY A 112 -16.37 -6.54 -1.35
C GLY A 112 -16.52 -7.80 -2.19
N ASP A 113 -15.64 -7.99 -3.17
CA ASP A 113 -15.49 -9.18 -4.02
C ASP A 113 -14.61 -10.28 -3.40
N GLY A 114 -14.18 -10.12 -2.15
CA GLY A 114 -13.32 -11.06 -1.42
C GLY A 114 -11.84 -10.99 -1.76
N SER A 115 -11.41 -10.09 -2.62
CA SER A 115 -9.99 -9.89 -2.98
C SER A 115 -9.22 -9.19 -1.86
N LEU A 116 -7.90 -9.45 -1.80
CA LEU A 116 -6.95 -8.65 -1.03
C LEU A 116 -6.31 -7.63 -1.98
N ALA A 117 -6.38 -6.36 -1.64
CA ALA A 117 -5.91 -5.29 -2.50
C ALA A 117 -4.81 -4.43 -1.86
N TYR A 118 -3.78 -4.12 -2.63
CA TYR A 118 -2.72 -3.17 -2.32
C TYR A 118 -2.84 -1.97 -3.25
N LEU A 119 -3.50 -0.91 -2.75
CA LEU A 119 -3.94 0.24 -3.54
C LEU A 119 -3.40 1.55 -2.96
N PRO A 120 -2.21 2.02 -3.34
CA PRO A 120 -1.75 3.38 -3.00
C PRO A 120 -2.58 4.45 -3.70
N SER A 121 -3.19 4.12 -4.84
CA SER A 121 -4.09 4.97 -5.61
C SER A 121 -5.27 4.14 -6.11
N LEU A 122 -6.37 4.81 -6.40
CA LEU A 122 -7.50 4.24 -7.14
C LEU A 122 -7.26 4.42 -8.65
N GLY A 123 -7.95 3.63 -9.47
CA GLY A 123 -7.82 3.63 -10.92
C GLY A 123 -7.22 2.33 -11.45
N ASP A 124 -6.23 2.43 -12.32
CA ASP A 124 -5.62 1.28 -13.00
C ASP A 124 -5.02 0.29 -12.01
N ALA A 125 -5.47 -0.96 -12.11
CA ALA A 125 -5.03 -2.05 -11.27
C ALA A 125 -5.04 -3.37 -12.04
N VAL A 126 -4.30 -4.34 -11.52
CA VAL A 126 -4.27 -5.71 -12.01
C VAL A 126 -4.82 -6.63 -10.94
N ARG A 127 -5.74 -7.50 -11.35
CA ARG A 127 -6.28 -8.57 -10.53
C ARG A 127 -5.62 -9.88 -10.91
N ILE A 128 -5.06 -10.55 -9.91
CA ILE A 128 -4.50 -11.89 -10.03
C ILE A 128 -5.44 -12.88 -9.36
N SER A 129 -5.83 -13.90 -10.10
CA SER A 129 -6.63 -15.01 -9.60
C SER A 129 -5.77 -16.26 -9.47
N PHE A 130 -6.06 -17.07 -8.46
CA PHE A 130 -5.38 -18.32 -8.16
C PHE A 130 -6.35 -19.49 -8.29
N ASP A 131 -5.86 -20.72 -8.45
CA ASP A 131 -6.71 -21.92 -8.43
C ASP A 131 -7.38 -22.14 -7.07
N SER A 132 -6.68 -21.77 -6.01
CA SER A 132 -7.21 -21.80 -4.66
C SER A 132 -6.74 -20.56 -3.89
N GLY A 133 -7.66 -19.93 -3.16
CA GLY A 133 -7.35 -18.77 -2.34
C GLY A 133 -8.05 -17.49 -2.80
N ARG A 134 -7.68 -16.39 -2.14
CA ARG A 134 -8.27 -15.08 -2.44
C ARG A 134 -7.58 -14.40 -3.60
N PRO A 135 -8.30 -13.80 -4.52
CA PRO A 135 -7.69 -12.96 -5.56
C PRO A 135 -6.86 -11.84 -4.94
N PHE A 136 -5.79 -11.46 -5.63
CA PHE A 136 -4.94 -10.36 -5.22
C PHE A 136 -5.00 -9.23 -6.23
N VAL A 137 -5.10 -8.01 -5.74
CA VAL A 137 -5.21 -6.81 -6.58
C VAL A 137 -4.13 -5.82 -6.18
N PHE A 138 -3.52 -5.17 -7.15
CA PHE A 138 -2.56 -4.10 -6.90
C PHE A 138 -2.68 -3.01 -7.96
N SER A 139 -2.50 -1.75 -7.53
CA SER A 139 -2.44 -0.61 -8.45
C SER A 139 -1.12 -0.61 -9.20
N THR A 140 -1.17 -0.19 -10.45
CA THR A 140 0.00 0.00 -11.32
C THR A 140 -0.24 1.19 -12.24
N ASN A 141 0.82 1.91 -12.59
CA ASN A 141 0.76 2.98 -13.60
C ASN A 141 0.95 2.44 -15.02
N ASN A 142 1.49 1.19 -15.15
CA ASN A 142 1.81 0.56 -16.43
C ASN A 142 1.10 -0.78 -16.58
N ARG A 143 -0.24 -0.74 -16.47
CA ARG A 143 -1.11 -1.93 -16.45
C ARG A 143 -0.83 -2.88 -17.60
N ASP A 144 -0.73 -2.36 -18.82
CA ASP A 144 -0.56 -3.20 -20.02
C ASP A 144 0.81 -3.90 -20.06
N GLN A 145 1.85 -3.20 -19.61
CA GLN A 145 3.20 -3.78 -19.52
C GLN A 145 3.26 -4.89 -18.47
N VAL A 146 2.67 -4.65 -17.30
CA VAL A 146 2.60 -5.67 -16.23
C VAL A 146 1.83 -6.90 -16.70
N LEU A 147 0.67 -6.71 -17.36
CA LEU A 147 -0.11 -7.81 -17.92
C LEU A 147 0.67 -8.59 -18.97
N GLN A 148 1.39 -7.90 -19.86
CA GLN A 148 2.19 -8.57 -20.89
C GLN A 148 3.27 -9.46 -20.27
N ILE A 149 3.98 -8.98 -19.26
CA ILE A 149 5.01 -9.77 -18.55
C ILE A 149 4.37 -10.97 -17.84
N LEU A 150 3.32 -10.75 -17.07
CA LEU A 150 2.64 -11.83 -16.35
C LEU A 150 2.03 -12.88 -17.27
N THR A 151 1.53 -12.48 -18.43
CA THR A 151 0.96 -13.42 -19.41
C THR A 151 2.03 -14.26 -20.10
N GLN A 152 3.24 -13.73 -20.28
CA GLN A 152 4.35 -14.49 -20.86
C GLN A 152 4.87 -15.59 -19.92
N ASP A 153 4.80 -15.36 -18.60
CA ASP A 153 5.28 -16.31 -17.59
C ASP A 153 4.17 -17.27 -17.07
N CYS A 154 2.91 -17.05 -17.48
CA CYS A 154 1.75 -17.87 -17.12
C CYS A 154 1.41 -18.98 -18.13
N VAL A 155 2.32 -19.32 -19.06
CA VAL A 155 2.13 -20.41 -20.05
C VAL A 155 2.89 -21.65 -19.66
#